data_c3220cf27c70ade34d5263e1cdb4762a
#
_entry.id   c3220cf27c70ade34d5263e1cdb4762a
#
_cell.length_a   1.000
_cell.length_b   1.000
_cell.length_c   1.000
_cell.angle_alpha   90.00
_cell.angle_beta   90.00
_cell.angle_gamma   90.00
#
_symmetry.space_group_name_H-M   'P 1'
#
loop_
_entity.id
_entity.type
_entity.pdbx_description
1 polymer ?
#
loop_
_entity_poly.entity_id
_entity_poly.type
_entity_poly.pdbx_seq_one_letter_code
_entity_poly.pdbx_strand_id
1 'polypeptide(L)'
;VLFMSTIGLTFIIIGAAQWIFGGVPSAMIVNELGFPNGSLEWPMFGGGVYFEMIDISAAVIAVIMIVILAVFFSKTKIGRGLRAVADDHQAALSVGISLNQIWVIVWFVAGIVALVTGIFWGARSDVSFALQIIGFKALPVLIIGGFTSIQGAIIGGLIIGLGEKIFEIYWGPLLGSGVEGWFAYVIALVFLLHKSNFHMYFDEMF
;
A
#
# COMPACT_ATOMS: atom_id res chain seq x y z
N VAL A 1 17.53 -18.04 -1.24
CA VAL A 1 18.61 -17.19 -1.78
C VAL A 1 18.02 -15.85 -2.25
N LEU A 2 17.01 -15.81 -3.13
CA LEU A 2 16.44 -14.57 -3.67
C LEU A 2 15.88 -13.63 -2.57
N PHE A 3 15.17 -14.17 -1.58
CA PHE A 3 14.63 -13.41 -0.47
C PHE A 3 15.72 -12.70 0.37
N MET A 4 16.82 -13.40 0.66
CA MET A 4 17.96 -12.82 1.38
C MET A 4 18.67 -11.75 0.56
N SER A 5 18.74 -11.94 -0.75
CA SER A 5 19.35 -10.96 -1.66
C SER A 5 18.54 -9.66 -1.71
N THR A 6 17.19 -9.73 -1.70
CA THR A 6 16.33 -8.55 -1.70
C THR A 6 16.43 -7.77 -0.39
N ILE A 7 16.51 -8.46 0.75
CA ILE A 7 16.76 -7.84 2.06
C ILE A 7 18.12 -7.14 2.06
N GLY A 8 19.18 -7.82 1.59
CA GLY A 8 20.52 -7.22 1.49
C GLY A 8 20.53 -5.96 0.63
N LEU A 9 19.87 -6.00 -0.52
CA LEU A 9 19.74 -4.84 -1.41
C LEU A 9 18.98 -3.68 -0.72
N THR A 10 17.95 -3.97 0.05
CA THR A 10 17.21 -2.96 0.82
C THR A 10 18.14 -2.24 1.80
N PHE A 11 18.95 -2.98 2.56
CA PHE A 11 19.91 -2.36 3.49
C PHE A 11 21.00 -1.57 2.78
N ILE A 12 21.47 -2.01 1.61
CA ILE A 12 22.44 -1.26 0.81
C ILE A 12 21.84 0.07 0.35
N ILE A 13 20.62 0.07 -0.16
CA ILE A 13 19.92 1.29 -0.62
C ILE A 13 19.71 2.25 0.56
N ILE A 14 19.23 1.76 1.71
CA ILE A 14 19.02 2.56 2.91
C ILE A 14 20.37 3.16 3.39
N GLY A 15 21.41 2.35 3.50
CA GLY A 15 22.73 2.83 3.92
C GLY A 15 23.32 3.86 2.96
N ALA A 16 23.19 3.66 1.66
CA ALA A 16 23.62 4.63 0.65
C ALA A 16 22.82 5.94 0.76
N ALA A 17 21.52 5.86 0.93
CA ALA A 17 20.68 7.04 1.11
C ALA A 17 21.00 7.79 2.41
N GLN A 18 21.24 7.09 3.53
CA GLN A 18 21.69 7.70 4.78
C GLN A 18 23.06 8.38 4.64
N TRP A 19 23.96 7.80 3.85
CA TRP A 19 25.27 8.39 3.60
C TRP A 19 25.18 9.68 2.77
N ILE A 20 24.29 9.71 1.77
CA ILE A 20 24.10 10.86 0.86
C ILE A 20 23.29 11.98 1.51
N PHE A 21 22.19 11.66 2.15
CA PHE A 21 21.21 12.63 2.67
C PHE A 21 21.31 12.86 4.19
N GLY A 22 22.14 12.09 4.89
CA GLY A 22 22.21 12.09 6.34
C GLY A 22 21.15 11.20 6.98
N GLY A 23 21.34 10.89 8.28
CA GLY A 23 20.45 10.02 9.05
C GLY A 23 19.32 10.75 9.79
N VAL A 24 19.24 12.07 9.67
CA VAL A 24 18.25 12.89 10.38
C VAL A 24 16.99 13.00 9.52
N PRO A 25 15.79 12.77 10.11
CA PRO A 25 14.54 13.00 9.40
C PRO A 25 14.46 14.46 8.93
N SER A 26 14.09 14.67 7.67
CA SER A 26 13.83 16.01 7.17
C SER A 26 12.45 16.45 7.66
N ALA A 27 12.36 17.70 8.11
CA ALA A 27 11.08 18.29 8.53
C ALA A 27 10.03 18.24 7.42
N MET A 28 8.77 18.36 7.80
CA MET A 28 7.63 18.35 6.87
C MET A 28 7.85 19.28 5.68
N ILE A 29 7.82 18.71 4.48
CA ILE A 29 8.04 19.43 3.22
C ILE A 29 6.75 19.98 2.58
N VAL A 30 5.65 19.98 3.35
CA VAL A 30 4.31 20.43 2.89
C VAL A 30 4.38 21.82 2.28
N ASN A 31 5.04 22.76 2.98
CA ASN A 31 5.14 24.15 2.53
C ASN A 31 6.04 24.31 1.30
N GLU A 32 7.10 23.52 1.21
CA GLU A 32 8.05 23.58 0.09
C GLU A 32 7.47 22.97 -1.18
N LEU A 33 6.66 21.95 -1.08
CA LEU A 33 6.00 21.31 -2.24
C LEU A 33 4.74 22.02 -2.69
N GLY A 34 4.31 23.09 -1.99
CA GLY A 34 3.11 23.84 -2.35
C GLY A 34 1.80 23.07 -2.19
N PHE A 35 1.78 22.08 -1.31
CA PHE A 35 0.53 21.40 -0.97
C PHE A 35 -0.43 22.38 -0.28
N PRO A 36 -1.75 22.23 -0.51
CA PRO A 36 -2.73 23.06 0.14
C PRO A 36 -2.66 22.85 1.66
N ASN A 37 -2.27 23.91 2.37
CA ASN A 37 -2.22 23.96 3.82
C ASN A 37 -3.54 24.51 4.35
N GLY A 38 -4.10 23.87 5.35
CA GLY A 38 -5.30 24.30 6.02
C GLY A 38 -6.24 23.14 6.33
N SER A 39 -7.24 23.46 7.14
CA SER A 39 -8.34 22.54 7.46
C SER A 39 -9.63 23.09 6.86
N LEU A 40 -10.39 22.22 6.20
CA LEU A 40 -11.74 22.48 5.78
C LEU A 40 -12.68 22.13 6.95
N GLU A 41 -13.41 23.12 7.46
CA GLU A 41 -14.40 22.89 8.48
C GLU A 41 -15.75 22.60 7.82
N TRP A 42 -16.29 21.39 8.07
CA TRP A 42 -17.62 21.03 7.61
C TRP A 42 -18.58 21.07 8.81
N PRO A 43 -19.57 21.99 8.83
CA PRO A 43 -20.54 22.06 9.91
C PRO A 43 -21.47 20.85 9.82
N MET A 44 -21.35 19.92 10.76
CA MET A 44 -22.18 18.72 10.82
C MET A 44 -22.69 18.51 12.26
N PHE A 45 -24.00 18.43 12.45
CA PHE A 45 -24.66 18.08 13.73
C PHE A 45 -24.21 18.86 14.98
N GLY A 46 -23.94 20.16 14.87
CA GLY A 46 -23.60 20.99 16.03
C GLY A 46 -22.14 20.95 16.48
N GLY A 47 -21.27 20.30 15.72
CA GLY A 47 -19.81 20.32 15.84
C GLY A 47 -19.15 20.40 14.46
N GLY A 48 -17.99 21.04 14.33
CA GLY A 48 -17.23 21.07 13.10
C GLY A 48 -16.40 19.78 12.94
N VAL A 49 -16.49 19.12 11.79
CA VAL A 49 -15.54 18.09 11.39
C VAL A 49 -14.43 18.77 10.59
N TYR A 50 -13.19 18.65 11.04
CA TYR A 50 -12.03 19.23 10.39
C TYR A 50 -11.37 18.20 9.48
N PHE A 51 -11.28 18.55 8.20
CA PHE A 51 -10.54 17.75 7.23
C PHE A 51 -9.25 18.51 6.86
N GLU A 52 -8.10 17.89 7.05
CA GLU A 52 -6.84 18.44 6.55
C GLU A 52 -6.86 18.42 5.02
N MET A 53 -6.54 19.54 4.37
CA MET A 53 -6.54 19.63 2.91
C MET A 53 -5.55 18.68 2.26
N ILE A 54 -4.46 18.34 2.97
CA ILE A 54 -3.49 17.35 2.52
C ILE A 54 -4.11 15.94 2.42
N ASP A 55 -4.98 15.56 3.35
CA ASP A 55 -5.65 14.24 3.33
C ASP A 55 -6.65 14.16 2.18
N ILE A 56 -7.37 15.25 1.90
CA ILE A 56 -8.28 15.33 0.75
C ILE A 56 -7.49 15.23 -0.56
N SER A 57 -6.38 15.95 -0.67
CA SER A 57 -5.54 15.90 -1.87
C SER A 57 -4.92 14.51 -2.07
N ALA A 58 -4.48 13.85 -1.00
CA ALA A 58 -3.98 12.50 -1.03
C ALA A 58 -5.06 11.50 -1.49
N ALA A 59 -6.29 11.62 -0.97
CA ALA A 59 -7.41 10.78 -1.37
C ALA A 59 -7.76 10.95 -2.86
N VAL A 60 -7.82 12.20 -3.35
CA VAL A 60 -8.11 12.48 -4.76
C VAL A 60 -7.03 11.87 -5.67
N ILE A 61 -5.74 12.07 -5.34
CA ILE A 61 -4.64 11.51 -6.13
C ILE A 61 -4.61 9.98 -6.05
N ALA A 62 -4.90 9.39 -4.90
CA ALA A 62 -5.02 7.94 -4.76
C ALA A 62 -6.12 7.38 -5.67
N VAL A 63 -7.30 8.00 -5.72
CA VAL A 63 -8.39 7.61 -6.61
C VAL A 63 -7.98 7.72 -8.08
N ILE A 64 -7.38 8.84 -8.47
CA ILE A 64 -6.88 9.04 -9.84
C ILE A 64 -5.86 7.94 -10.20
N MET A 65 -4.91 7.67 -9.33
CA MET A 65 -3.88 6.66 -9.52
C MET A 65 -4.49 5.26 -9.65
N ILE A 66 -5.46 4.91 -8.81
CA ILE A 66 -6.19 3.64 -8.90
C ILE A 66 -6.92 3.50 -10.23
N VAL A 67 -7.61 4.56 -10.68
CA VAL A 67 -8.33 4.55 -11.98
C VAL A 67 -7.35 4.38 -13.13
N ILE A 68 -6.23 5.13 -13.13
CA ILE A 68 -5.19 5.01 -14.16
C ILE A 68 -4.63 3.59 -14.20
N LEU A 69 -4.27 3.02 -13.05
CA LEU A 69 -3.75 1.66 -12.96
C LEU A 69 -4.79 0.63 -13.41
N ALA A 70 -6.04 0.76 -12.97
CA ALA A 70 -7.13 -0.14 -13.36
C ALA A 70 -7.36 -0.13 -14.87
N VAL A 71 -7.37 1.04 -15.49
CA VAL A 71 -7.47 1.19 -16.95
C VAL A 71 -6.23 0.63 -17.66
N PHE A 72 -5.04 0.94 -17.15
CA PHE A 72 -3.79 0.41 -17.69
C PHE A 72 -3.78 -1.11 -17.68
N PHE A 73 -4.06 -1.74 -16.56
CA PHE A 73 -4.06 -3.20 -16.45
C PHE A 73 -5.20 -3.86 -17.23
N SER A 74 -6.39 -3.24 -17.32
CA SER A 74 -7.56 -3.85 -17.98
C SER A 74 -7.58 -3.63 -19.50
N LYS A 75 -7.14 -2.48 -19.99
CA LYS A 75 -7.35 -2.05 -21.38
C LYS A 75 -6.09 -2.16 -22.26
N THR A 76 -4.87 -2.15 -21.68
CA THR A 76 -3.65 -2.15 -22.49
C THR A 76 -3.19 -3.57 -22.86
N LYS A 77 -2.40 -3.66 -23.95
CA LYS A 77 -1.74 -4.92 -24.35
C LYS A 77 -0.75 -5.39 -23.29
N ILE A 78 -0.07 -4.44 -22.64
CA ILE A 78 0.89 -4.70 -21.55
C ILE A 78 0.17 -5.31 -20.34
N GLY A 79 -0.97 -4.75 -19.94
CA GLY A 79 -1.76 -5.29 -18.83
C GLY A 79 -2.27 -6.71 -19.09
N ARG A 80 -2.60 -7.03 -20.36
CA ARG A 80 -2.94 -8.42 -20.74
C ARG A 80 -1.71 -9.35 -20.65
N GLY A 81 -0.56 -8.87 -21.12
CA GLY A 81 0.70 -9.60 -20.99
C GLY A 81 1.11 -9.87 -19.54
N LEU A 82 0.92 -8.86 -18.66
CA LEU A 82 1.15 -8.99 -17.23
C LEU A 82 0.30 -10.11 -16.60
N ARG A 83 -0.99 -10.17 -16.92
CA ARG A 83 -1.86 -11.24 -16.43
C ARG A 83 -1.46 -12.60 -16.96
N ALA A 84 -1.16 -12.71 -18.26
CA ALA A 84 -0.69 -13.96 -18.84
C ALA A 84 0.60 -14.48 -18.18
N VAL A 85 1.54 -13.58 -17.87
CA VAL A 85 2.77 -13.92 -17.14
C VAL A 85 2.49 -14.30 -15.68
N ALA A 86 1.52 -13.65 -15.03
CA ALA A 86 1.14 -13.97 -13.66
C ALA A 86 0.45 -15.33 -13.54
N ASP A 87 -0.34 -15.71 -14.56
CA ASP A 87 -1.04 -17.00 -14.61
C ASP A 87 -0.06 -18.16 -14.93
N ASP A 88 0.74 -18.04 -15.99
CA ASP A 88 1.74 -19.05 -16.36
C ASP A 88 2.91 -18.43 -17.14
N HIS A 89 4.09 -18.42 -16.50
CA HIS A 89 5.31 -17.91 -17.10
C HIS A 89 5.76 -18.68 -18.35
N GLN A 90 5.59 -20.00 -18.36
CA GLN A 90 6.03 -20.82 -19.48
C GLN A 90 5.09 -20.69 -20.69
N ALA A 91 3.79 -20.66 -20.43
CA ALA A 91 2.81 -20.41 -21.47
C ALA A 91 2.97 -19.01 -22.09
N ALA A 92 3.23 -17.97 -21.28
CA ALA A 92 3.50 -16.61 -21.77
C ALA A 92 4.74 -16.55 -22.68
N LEU A 93 5.83 -17.23 -22.30
CA LEU A 93 7.03 -17.33 -23.14
C LEU A 93 6.76 -18.04 -24.48
N SER A 94 5.94 -19.08 -24.48
CA SER A 94 5.64 -19.86 -25.70
C SER A 94 4.86 -19.04 -26.74
N VAL A 95 4.08 -18.05 -26.30
CA VAL A 95 3.37 -17.10 -27.19
C VAL A 95 4.20 -15.84 -27.50
N GLY A 96 5.50 -15.82 -27.11
CA GLY A 96 6.42 -14.74 -27.46
C GLY A 96 6.36 -13.51 -26.56
N ILE A 97 5.76 -13.59 -25.36
CA ILE A 97 5.78 -12.50 -24.39
C ILE A 97 7.13 -12.46 -23.69
N SER A 98 7.87 -11.35 -23.83
CA SER A 98 9.18 -11.19 -23.21
C SER A 98 9.05 -10.85 -21.72
N LEU A 99 9.47 -11.77 -20.83
CA LEU A 99 9.43 -11.59 -19.37
C LEU A 99 10.21 -10.35 -18.92
N ASN A 100 11.38 -10.09 -19.50
CA ASN A 100 12.20 -8.94 -19.13
C ASN A 100 11.46 -7.60 -19.31
N GLN A 101 10.74 -7.42 -20.42
CA GLN A 101 9.96 -6.19 -20.63
C GLN A 101 8.84 -6.06 -19.61
N ILE A 102 8.17 -7.16 -19.30
CA ILE A 102 7.11 -7.18 -18.29
C ILE A 102 7.67 -6.80 -16.92
N TRP A 103 8.79 -7.38 -16.50
CA TRP A 103 9.43 -7.05 -15.22
C TRP A 103 9.86 -5.58 -15.13
N VAL A 104 10.47 -5.04 -16.18
CA VAL A 104 10.84 -3.60 -16.21
C VAL A 104 9.62 -2.72 -16.02
N ILE A 105 8.51 -3.00 -16.70
CA ILE A 105 7.29 -2.22 -16.58
C ILE A 105 6.67 -2.32 -15.18
N VAL A 106 6.64 -3.52 -14.60
CA VAL A 106 6.13 -3.74 -13.23
C VAL A 106 6.92 -2.90 -12.22
N TRP A 107 8.26 -2.99 -12.27
CA TRP A 107 9.11 -2.24 -11.36
C TRP A 107 9.01 -0.72 -11.57
N PHE A 108 8.89 -0.28 -12.82
CA PHE A 108 8.71 1.14 -13.13
C PHE A 108 7.38 1.67 -12.57
N VAL A 109 6.28 0.96 -12.79
CA VAL A 109 4.96 1.34 -12.25
C VAL A 109 4.97 1.30 -10.72
N ALA A 110 5.54 0.26 -10.12
CA ALA A 110 5.68 0.18 -8.66
C ALA A 110 6.50 1.34 -8.10
N GLY A 111 7.58 1.74 -8.79
CA GLY A 111 8.39 2.90 -8.41
C GLY A 111 7.61 4.22 -8.44
N ILE A 112 6.77 4.43 -9.45
CA ILE A 112 5.89 5.62 -9.52
C ILE A 112 4.90 5.63 -8.35
N VAL A 113 4.24 4.51 -8.08
CA VAL A 113 3.28 4.38 -6.97
C VAL A 113 3.98 4.65 -5.64
N ALA A 114 5.16 4.07 -5.42
CA ALA A 114 5.95 4.27 -4.21
C ALA A 114 6.38 5.72 -4.04
N LEU A 115 6.79 6.40 -5.13
CA LEU A 115 7.17 7.81 -5.11
C LEU A 115 5.99 8.69 -4.72
N VAL A 116 4.84 8.53 -5.37
CA VAL A 116 3.63 9.32 -5.05
C VAL A 116 3.21 9.10 -3.60
N THR A 117 3.16 7.84 -3.15
CA THR A 117 2.80 7.51 -1.76
C THR A 117 3.82 8.08 -0.77
N GLY A 118 5.11 7.98 -1.08
CA GLY A 118 6.20 8.52 -0.26
C GLY A 118 6.14 10.04 -0.11
N ILE A 119 5.78 10.77 -1.17
CA ILE A 119 5.60 12.23 -1.12
C ILE A 119 4.47 12.60 -0.16
N PHE A 120 3.31 11.95 -0.24
CA PHE A 120 2.18 12.26 0.64
C PHE A 120 2.45 11.90 2.10
N TRP A 121 3.06 10.74 2.34
CA TRP A 121 3.45 10.35 3.69
C TRP A 121 4.55 11.24 4.26
N GLY A 122 5.54 11.60 3.46
CA GLY A 122 6.60 12.55 3.86
C GLY A 122 6.07 13.95 4.10
N ALA A 123 5.02 14.36 3.39
CA ALA A 123 4.36 15.65 3.59
C ALA A 123 3.52 15.67 4.89
N ARG A 124 2.92 14.54 5.27
CA ARG A 124 2.10 14.41 6.49
C ARG A 124 2.92 14.19 7.76
N SER A 125 4.00 13.45 7.65
CA SER A 125 4.97 13.19 8.71
C SER A 125 6.36 13.60 8.22
N ASP A 126 7.38 13.32 8.99
CA ASP A 126 8.74 13.59 8.55
C ASP A 126 9.20 12.62 7.47
N VAL A 127 10.01 13.08 6.53
CA VAL A 127 10.70 12.21 5.57
C VAL A 127 11.79 11.47 6.31
N SER A 128 11.56 10.20 6.61
CA SER A 128 12.48 9.34 7.35
C SER A 128 12.57 7.96 6.72
N PHE A 129 13.61 7.22 7.05
CA PHE A 129 13.79 5.84 6.61
C PHE A 129 12.74 4.88 7.21
N ALA A 130 12.01 5.31 8.25
CA ALA A 130 10.90 4.56 8.82
C ALA A 130 9.68 4.45 7.87
N LEU A 131 9.58 5.31 6.85
CA LEU A 131 8.49 5.24 5.86
C LEU A 131 8.43 3.89 5.13
N GLN A 132 9.53 3.14 5.06
CA GLN A 132 9.53 1.78 4.50
C GLN A 132 8.55 0.83 5.23
N ILE A 133 8.31 1.04 6.54
CA ILE A 133 7.41 0.21 7.35
C ILE A 133 5.98 0.30 6.82
N ILE A 134 5.60 1.45 6.25
CA ILE A 134 4.28 1.65 5.65
C ILE A 134 4.08 0.72 4.45
N GLY A 135 5.14 0.45 3.68
CA GLY A 135 5.09 -0.50 2.58
C GLY A 135 4.73 -1.93 3.03
N PHE A 136 5.13 -2.34 4.22
CA PHE A 136 4.78 -3.66 4.75
C PHE A 136 3.28 -3.79 5.08
N LYS A 137 2.56 -2.69 5.35
CA LYS A 137 1.11 -2.72 5.53
C LYS A 137 0.35 -3.12 4.26
N ALA A 138 0.99 -3.06 3.09
CA ALA A 138 0.40 -3.57 1.85
C ALA A 138 0.18 -5.10 1.88
N LEU A 139 0.99 -5.88 2.62
CA LEU A 139 0.83 -7.33 2.72
C LEU A 139 -0.51 -7.73 3.36
N PRO A 140 -0.88 -7.24 4.55
CA PRO A 140 -2.22 -7.45 5.11
C PRO A 140 -3.36 -7.08 4.17
N VAL A 141 -3.24 -5.96 3.46
CA VAL A 141 -4.24 -5.52 2.48
C VAL A 141 -4.42 -6.55 1.36
N LEU A 142 -3.30 -7.07 0.82
CA LEU A 142 -3.33 -8.08 -0.23
C LEU A 142 -3.83 -9.44 0.26
N ILE A 143 -3.55 -9.81 1.50
CA ILE A 143 -4.06 -11.05 2.11
C ILE A 143 -5.59 -11.02 2.18
N ILE A 144 -6.17 -9.91 2.62
CA ILE A 144 -7.62 -9.75 2.75
C ILE A 144 -8.28 -9.54 1.38
N GLY A 145 -7.68 -8.68 0.55
CA GLY A 145 -8.22 -8.33 -0.76
C GLY A 145 -7.98 -9.37 -1.85
N GLY A 146 -7.02 -10.25 -1.65
CA GLY A 146 -6.55 -11.22 -2.65
C GLY A 146 -5.44 -10.66 -3.54
N PHE A 147 -4.47 -11.53 -3.88
CA PHE A 147 -3.27 -11.14 -4.64
C PHE A 147 -3.53 -10.92 -6.13
N THR A 148 -4.65 -11.38 -6.66
CA THR A 148 -4.96 -11.36 -8.09
C THR A 148 -6.01 -10.34 -8.50
N SER A 149 -6.66 -9.68 -7.51
CA SER A 149 -7.79 -8.79 -7.75
C SER A 149 -7.49 -7.35 -7.34
N ILE A 150 -7.49 -6.43 -8.31
CA ILE A 150 -7.36 -4.98 -8.03
C ILE A 150 -8.55 -4.49 -7.18
N GLN A 151 -9.76 -4.96 -7.49
CA GLN A 151 -10.96 -4.61 -6.72
C GLN A 151 -10.86 -5.11 -5.28
N GLY A 152 -10.36 -6.34 -5.10
CA GLY A 152 -10.08 -6.90 -3.79
C GLY A 152 -9.06 -6.08 -3.01
N ALA A 153 -7.96 -5.66 -3.62
CA ALA A 153 -6.95 -4.82 -2.98
C ALA A 153 -7.53 -3.46 -2.53
N ILE A 154 -8.42 -2.85 -3.33
CA ILE A 154 -9.11 -1.61 -2.95
C ILE A 154 -10.00 -1.84 -1.72
N ILE A 155 -10.83 -2.88 -1.75
CA ILE A 155 -11.73 -3.23 -0.64
C ILE A 155 -10.91 -3.58 0.62
N GLY A 156 -9.88 -4.40 0.48
CA GLY A 156 -8.97 -4.75 1.56
C GLY A 156 -8.29 -3.53 2.19
N GLY A 157 -7.83 -2.60 1.36
CA GLY A 157 -7.25 -1.33 1.81
C GLY A 157 -8.24 -0.46 2.58
N LEU A 158 -9.49 -0.36 2.11
CA LEU A 158 -10.54 0.38 2.80
C LEU A 158 -10.91 -0.27 4.14
N ILE A 159 -11.05 -1.60 4.17
CA ILE A 159 -11.35 -2.34 5.41
C ILE A 159 -10.24 -2.12 6.44
N ILE A 160 -8.98 -2.28 6.04
CA ILE A 160 -7.85 -2.08 6.95
C ILE A 160 -7.75 -0.62 7.38
N GLY A 161 -7.77 0.33 6.45
CA GLY A 161 -7.60 1.75 6.77
C GLY A 161 -8.70 2.31 7.67
N LEU A 162 -9.97 1.98 7.40
CA LEU A 162 -11.08 2.35 8.27
C LEU A 162 -11.01 1.62 9.61
N GLY A 163 -10.71 0.31 9.58
CA GLY A 163 -10.59 -0.51 10.77
C GLY A 163 -9.49 -0.02 11.72
N GLU A 164 -8.31 0.31 11.20
CA GLU A 164 -7.22 0.90 11.97
C GLU A 164 -7.66 2.17 12.72
N LYS A 165 -8.33 3.09 12.02
CA LYS A 165 -8.76 4.36 12.62
C LYS A 165 -9.87 4.18 13.63
N ILE A 166 -10.86 3.33 13.35
CA ILE A 166 -11.92 3.02 14.30
C ILE A 166 -11.33 2.36 15.55
N PHE A 167 -10.43 1.39 15.36
CA PHE A 167 -9.83 0.67 16.47
C PHE A 167 -8.94 1.58 17.32
N GLU A 168 -8.16 2.48 16.73
CA GLU A 168 -7.34 3.47 17.44
C GLU A 168 -8.19 4.42 18.26
N ILE A 169 -9.32 4.90 17.74
CA ILE A 169 -10.20 5.84 18.45
C ILE A 169 -10.86 5.18 19.67
N TYR A 170 -11.37 3.95 19.53
CA TYR A 170 -12.15 3.31 20.60
C TYR A 170 -11.29 2.53 21.59
N TRP A 171 -10.21 1.88 21.12
CA TRP A 171 -9.38 0.98 21.91
C TRP A 171 -7.98 1.53 22.20
N GLY A 172 -7.50 2.51 21.44
CA GLY A 172 -6.22 3.17 21.66
C GLY A 172 -6.05 3.70 23.09
N PRO A 173 -7.04 4.41 23.66
CA PRO A 173 -6.96 4.91 25.05
C PRO A 173 -6.83 3.80 26.10
N LEU A 174 -7.33 2.59 25.82
CA LEU A 174 -7.29 1.44 26.74
C LEU A 174 -6.02 0.60 26.60
N LEU A 175 -5.51 0.47 25.36
CA LEU A 175 -4.39 -0.42 25.03
C LEU A 175 -3.05 0.29 24.92
N GLY A 176 -3.04 1.62 25.00
CA GLY A 176 -1.89 2.47 24.70
C GLY A 176 -1.88 2.91 23.23
N SER A 177 -1.37 4.10 22.96
CA SER A 177 -1.30 4.67 21.60
C SER A 177 -0.42 3.80 20.67
N GLY A 178 -0.71 3.84 19.37
CA GLY A 178 0.05 3.12 18.35
C GLY A 178 -0.53 1.76 17.96
N VAL A 179 -1.78 1.50 18.32
CA VAL A 179 -2.51 0.27 17.97
C VAL A 179 -2.65 0.13 16.44
N GLU A 180 -2.75 1.25 15.73
CA GLU A 180 -2.81 1.26 14.26
C GLU A 180 -1.59 0.60 13.60
N GLY A 181 -0.46 0.51 14.31
CA GLY A 181 0.77 -0.10 13.76
C GLY A 181 0.67 -1.61 13.55
N TRP A 182 -0.05 -2.32 14.40
CA TRP A 182 -0.13 -3.78 14.37
C TRP A 182 -1.51 -4.33 14.00
N PHE A 183 -2.56 -3.50 14.04
CA PHE A 183 -3.95 -3.90 13.77
C PHE A 183 -4.10 -4.64 12.43
N ALA A 184 -3.52 -4.11 11.34
CA ALA A 184 -3.58 -4.71 10.02
C ALA A 184 -3.08 -6.16 10.01
N TYR A 185 -1.99 -6.43 10.71
CA TYR A 185 -1.39 -7.77 10.77
C TYR A 185 -2.24 -8.75 11.56
N VAL A 186 -2.84 -8.29 12.66
CA VAL A 186 -3.76 -9.14 13.46
C VAL A 186 -5.00 -9.49 12.65
N ILE A 187 -5.62 -8.53 11.96
CA ILE A 187 -6.79 -8.80 11.12
C ILE A 187 -6.44 -9.75 9.98
N ALA A 188 -5.29 -9.57 9.33
CA ALA A 188 -4.85 -10.50 8.29
C ALA A 188 -4.60 -11.92 8.84
N LEU A 189 -4.03 -12.03 10.05
CA LEU A 189 -3.84 -13.32 10.71
C LEU A 189 -5.17 -14.01 11.02
N VAL A 190 -6.12 -13.27 11.60
CA VAL A 190 -7.47 -13.79 11.89
C VAL A 190 -8.17 -14.24 10.60
N PHE A 191 -8.05 -13.47 9.53
CA PHE A 191 -8.60 -13.80 8.22
C PHE A 191 -7.98 -15.10 7.66
N LEU A 192 -6.66 -15.27 7.74
CA LEU A 192 -5.97 -16.49 7.30
C LEU A 192 -6.38 -17.72 8.11
N LEU A 193 -6.49 -17.58 9.44
CA LEU A 193 -6.94 -18.68 10.30
C LEU A 193 -8.38 -19.08 9.99
N HIS A 194 -9.25 -18.11 9.75
CA HIS A 194 -10.64 -18.39 9.37
C HIS A 194 -10.73 -19.11 8.03
N LYS A 195 -9.98 -18.64 7.04
CA LYS A 195 -9.93 -19.25 5.70
C LYS A 195 -9.33 -20.66 5.74
N SER A 196 -8.29 -20.89 6.55
CA SER A 196 -7.67 -22.21 6.72
C SER A 196 -8.66 -23.21 7.33
N ASN A 197 -9.38 -22.81 8.37
CA ASN A 197 -10.40 -23.66 8.99
C ASN A 197 -11.53 -24.00 8.01
N PHE A 198 -11.95 -23.05 7.17
CA PHE A 198 -12.99 -23.28 6.18
C PHE A 198 -12.56 -24.33 5.14
N HIS A 199 -11.33 -24.30 4.64
CA HIS A 199 -10.82 -25.33 3.74
C HIS A 199 -10.71 -26.71 4.39
N MET A 200 -10.28 -26.80 5.63
CA MET A 200 -10.21 -28.08 6.37
C MET A 200 -11.59 -28.75 6.51
N TYR A 201 -12.63 -27.97 6.79
CA TYR A 201 -13.99 -28.51 6.89
C TYR A 201 -14.55 -28.99 5.54
N PHE A 202 -14.13 -28.41 4.41
CA PHE A 202 -14.56 -28.86 3.09
C PHE A 202 -13.83 -30.13 2.62
N ASP A 203 -12.55 -30.25 2.91
CA ASP A 203 -11.75 -31.44 2.53
C ASP A 203 -12.13 -32.68 3.37
N GLU A 204 -12.70 -32.51 4.57
CA GLU A 204 -13.24 -33.63 5.36
C GLU A 204 -14.67 -34.05 4.96
N MET A 205 -15.37 -33.27 4.15
CA MET A 205 -16.76 -33.52 3.75
C MET A 205 -16.90 -34.19 2.38
N PHE A 206 -15.82 -34.29 1.59
CA PHE A 206 -15.76 -34.93 0.26
C PHE A 206 -14.59 -35.89 0.16
#